data_eb68c1dfa735d2d650e91d0e9941a9e1
#
_entry.id   eb68c1dfa735d2d650e91d0e9941a9e1
#
_cell.length_a   1.000
_cell.length_b   1.000
_cell.length_c   1.000
_cell.angle_alpha   90.00
_cell.angle_beta   90.00
_cell.angle_gamma   90.00
#
_symmetry.space_group_name_H-M   'P 1'
#
loop_
_entity.id
_entity.type
_entity.pdbx_description
1 polymer ?
#
loop_
_entity_poly.entity_id
_entity_poly.type
_entity_poly.pdbx_seq_one_letter_code
_entity_poly.pdbx_strand_id
1 'polypeptide(L)'
;MAISLIAAPAIAVATAPSAGAGTPVTHAISTTTNPDVDGSGHCQNGNEAVNCNIYDGKEFVWLSGLPSKAGLASGQYFFAVLVPGGQANPNDGSPNNLSDDFDAYTNRTFTIGDDNTISYAGDHGFDSNKIRLAPYADTTNPGGVYILAVCSLAGTYPVDPSTCKYDAFKVGTSAVADAPTITKTADGAYTNTFGWQISKTADKTLVQGGGSSATFSYTVAVSHDGGTVSGVGVTGVNSVFNPNTSPVHIDEVTDVLSDGTVCDVTNGGPQDIPAGDTDFAYTCQLTGLPQGELDNTAAVAWSNQDVGSAFLPGSSADFTFPGIAFTGDRVDECASVSDSYAGSLGLVCVGDVNPTSFTYSRTVPVPVDQCLSYDNTATFTTNDTGTTGSASQTVVVCGKDYGLTMGFWQNKNGQAIITGQAKTGICPSATWLRQYAPFQDLSTTATCAQVGTYVMNVVKAANASGASMNAMLKAQMLATALDVYFSDGALGGNKIGSPLPLGGVKIDLTKVCSVLSLTSACTGALINTSAAFGGVPSLTVNQLLAYASSQSNVGGSVWYGQVKSTQELAKDTFDAINNSQALVAP
;
A
#
# COMPACT_ATOMS: atom_id res chain seq x y z
N MET A 1 -55.53 32.75 45.71
CA MET A 1 -56.77 33.06 46.32
C MET A 1 -57.78 33.31 45.20
N ALA A 2 -58.97 32.73 45.31
CA ALA A 2 -60.09 32.69 44.37
C ALA A 2 -59.98 31.62 43.26
N ILE A 3 -60.52 30.47 43.60
CA ILE A 3 -60.88 29.37 42.71
C ILE A 3 -62.10 29.81 41.90
N SER A 4 -62.01 29.88 40.55
CA SER A 4 -63.19 30.09 39.71
C SER A 4 -63.54 28.75 39.06
N LEU A 5 -64.63 28.15 39.53
CA LEU A 5 -65.32 27.02 38.95
C LEU A 5 -65.90 27.48 37.59
N ILE A 6 -65.39 26.92 36.46
CA ILE A 6 -66.08 27.05 35.20
C ILE A 6 -66.94 25.80 35.04
N ALA A 7 -68.27 26.05 35.07
CA ALA A 7 -69.30 25.06 34.78
C ALA A 7 -69.23 24.62 33.30
N ALA A 8 -69.25 23.30 33.09
CA ALA A 8 -69.36 22.71 31.72
C ALA A 8 -70.74 23.06 31.12
N PRO A 9 -70.81 23.44 29.86
CA PRO A 9 -72.09 23.61 29.19
C PRO A 9 -72.68 22.25 28.83
N ALA A 10 -73.96 22.10 29.21
CA ALA A 10 -74.78 20.98 28.77
C ALA A 10 -74.96 20.99 27.25
N ILE A 11 -74.60 19.90 26.59
CA ILE A 11 -74.83 19.72 25.20
C ILE A 11 -76.31 19.48 24.94
N ALA A 12 -77.00 20.46 24.36
CA ALA A 12 -78.35 20.31 23.81
C ALA A 12 -78.32 19.45 22.56
N VAL A 13 -78.96 18.30 22.61
CA VAL A 13 -79.17 17.47 21.42
C VAL A 13 -80.22 18.16 20.51
N ALA A 14 -79.78 18.75 19.42
CA ALA A 14 -80.67 19.28 18.40
C ALA A 14 -81.25 18.11 17.57
N THR A 15 -82.55 17.91 17.61
CA THR A 15 -83.27 17.00 16.70
C THR A 15 -83.34 17.61 15.30
N ALA A 16 -82.71 17.00 14.30
CA ALA A 16 -82.84 17.39 12.90
C ALA A 16 -84.14 16.81 12.30
N PRO A 17 -84.73 17.50 11.32
CA PRO A 17 -85.96 17.03 10.71
C PRO A 17 -85.72 15.86 9.73
N SER A 18 -86.71 14.94 9.72
CA SER A 18 -86.80 13.73 8.90
C SER A 18 -86.99 14.01 7.43
N ALA A 19 -86.20 13.41 6.57
CA ALA A 19 -86.49 13.24 5.17
C ALA A 19 -86.04 11.84 4.67
N GLY A 20 -86.96 11.04 4.21
CA GLY A 20 -86.76 9.95 3.27
C GLY A 20 -86.33 8.58 3.76
N ALA A 21 -87.28 7.72 3.93
CA ALA A 21 -87.38 6.37 4.40
C ALA A 21 -86.28 5.36 3.92
N GLY A 22 -85.17 5.26 4.63
CA GLY A 22 -84.47 4.01 4.91
C GLY A 22 -84.98 3.47 6.23
N THR A 23 -85.06 2.16 6.45
CA THR A 23 -85.47 1.58 7.72
C THR A 23 -84.45 1.94 8.79
N PRO A 24 -84.78 2.71 9.82
CA PRO A 24 -83.85 3.08 10.84
C PRO A 24 -83.27 1.84 11.55
N VAL A 25 -81.98 1.83 11.85
CA VAL A 25 -81.38 0.82 12.72
C VAL A 25 -82.05 0.91 14.07
N THR A 26 -82.79 -0.13 14.49
CA THR A 26 -83.70 -0.08 15.65
C THR A 26 -83.05 -0.45 16.99
N HIS A 27 -81.77 -0.88 16.98
CA HIS A 27 -81.08 -1.42 18.16
C HIS A 27 -79.81 -0.66 18.50
N ALA A 28 -79.29 -0.88 19.74
CA ALA A 28 -78.11 -0.19 20.21
C ALA A 28 -76.80 -0.85 19.73
N ILE A 29 -75.85 -0.02 19.38
CA ILE A 29 -74.43 -0.39 19.20
C ILE A 29 -73.63 0.18 20.37
N SER A 30 -72.51 -0.43 20.68
CA SER A 30 -71.57 0.08 21.68
C SER A 30 -70.12 -0.24 21.34
N THR A 31 -69.24 0.51 21.88
CA THR A 31 -67.80 0.17 21.85
C THR A 31 -67.44 -0.60 23.14
N THR A 32 -66.46 -1.50 23.01
CA THR A 32 -65.98 -2.35 24.13
C THR A 32 -64.49 -2.69 23.91
N THR A 33 -63.85 -3.32 24.89
CA THR A 33 -62.59 -4.00 24.70
C THR A 33 -62.80 -5.47 24.38
N ASN A 34 -61.74 -6.18 23.99
CA ASN A 34 -61.76 -7.63 23.83
C ASN A 34 -60.66 -8.27 24.72
N PRO A 35 -60.95 -8.50 26.00
CA PRO A 35 -59.96 -9.01 26.93
C PRO A 35 -59.35 -10.37 26.56
N ASP A 36 -60.07 -11.17 25.76
CA ASP A 36 -59.58 -12.48 25.27
C ASP A 36 -58.46 -12.36 24.24
N VAL A 37 -58.41 -11.21 23.55
CA VAL A 37 -57.41 -10.92 22.53
C VAL A 37 -56.33 -9.95 23.04
N ASP A 38 -56.76 -8.88 23.68
CA ASP A 38 -55.91 -7.74 24.07
C ASP A 38 -55.47 -7.76 25.54
N GLY A 39 -55.99 -8.67 26.34
CA GLY A 39 -55.86 -8.62 27.80
C GLY A 39 -56.88 -7.67 28.46
N SER A 40 -56.87 -7.60 29.79
CA SER A 40 -57.75 -6.73 30.58
C SER A 40 -57.04 -5.47 31.04
N GLY A 41 -57.84 -4.41 31.34
CA GLY A 41 -57.34 -3.16 31.90
C GLY A 41 -57.39 -1.98 30.94
N HIS A 42 -57.78 -2.21 29.67
CA HIS A 42 -57.80 -1.20 28.61
C HIS A 42 -59.10 -0.35 28.61
N CYS A 43 -60.02 -0.63 29.50
CA CYS A 43 -61.22 0.18 29.71
C CYS A 43 -61.06 1.04 30.97
N GLN A 44 -60.98 2.34 30.78
CA GLN A 44 -60.80 3.29 31.89
C GLN A 44 -62.11 3.79 32.47
N ASN A 45 -63.23 3.64 31.74
CA ASN A 45 -64.57 4.00 32.24
C ASN A 45 -65.63 3.20 31.47
N GLY A 46 -66.37 2.40 32.24
CA GLY A 46 -67.44 1.53 31.70
C GLY A 46 -67.27 0.08 32.13
N ASN A 47 -67.89 -0.84 31.37
CA ASN A 47 -67.76 -2.28 31.56
C ASN A 47 -66.89 -2.84 30.41
N GLU A 48 -65.75 -3.34 30.76
CA GLU A 48 -64.70 -3.77 29.83
C GLU A 48 -65.20 -4.76 28.76
N ALA A 49 -66.07 -5.69 29.10
CA ALA A 49 -66.56 -6.72 28.20
C ALA A 49 -67.85 -6.36 27.46
N VAL A 50 -68.52 -5.28 27.85
CA VAL A 50 -69.90 -4.96 27.36
C VAL A 50 -70.01 -3.58 26.74
N ASN A 51 -69.56 -2.54 27.47
CA ASN A 51 -69.66 -1.15 27.00
C ASN A 51 -68.61 -0.31 27.72
N CYS A 52 -67.59 0.03 27.01
CA CYS A 52 -66.51 0.89 27.48
C CYS A 52 -66.57 2.25 26.78
N ASN A 53 -66.41 3.33 27.55
CA ASN A 53 -66.53 4.68 27.04
C ASN A 53 -65.21 5.41 26.94
N ILE A 54 -64.17 4.95 27.67
CA ILE A 54 -62.83 5.54 27.62
C ILE A 54 -61.80 4.42 27.54
N TYR A 55 -60.93 4.50 26.57
CA TYR A 55 -59.88 3.55 26.26
C TYR A 55 -58.51 4.20 26.45
N ASP A 56 -57.51 3.42 26.74
CA ASP A 56 -56.12 3.85 26.85
C ASP A 56 -55.36 3.81 25.48
N GLY A 57 -55.91 3.08 24.48
CA GLY A 57 -55.38 3.03 23.12
C GLY A 57 -56.48 2.79 22.07
N LYS A 58 -56.23 3.21 20.82
CA LYS A 58 -57.17 3.00 19.68
C LYS A 58 -57.31 1.53 19.33
N GLU A 59 -56.27 0.77 19.49
CA GLU A 59 -56.15 -0.66 19.23
C GLU A 59 -57.03 -1.50 20.10
N PHE A 60 -57.47 -0.98 21.23
CA PHE A 60 -58.31 -1.67 22.20
C PHE A 60 -59.80 -1.38 22.01
N VAL A 61 -60.18 -0.61 20.97
CA VAL A 61 -61.57 -0.25 20.68
C VAL A 61 -62.20 -1.24 19.72
N TRP A 62 -63.21 -1.95 20.18
CA TRP A 62 -63.95 -2.93 19.40
C TRP A 62 -65.41 -2.54 19.27
N LEU A 63 -65.99 -2.74 18.09
CA LEU A 63 -67.44 -2.68 17.88
C LEU A 63 -68.08 -3.89 18.56
N SER A 64 -69.08 -3.63 19.42
CA SER A 64 -69.86 -4.62 20.15
C SER A 64 -71.35 -4.44 19.87
N GLY A 65 -72.14 -5.32 20.46
CA GLY A 65 -73.61 -5.31 20.28
C GLY A 65 -74.05 -6.10 19.04
N LEU A 66 -73.16 -6.82 18.44
CA LEU A 66 -73.34 -7.67 17.28
C LEU A 66 -73.51 -9.13 17.72
N PRO A 67 -74.35 -9.91 17.13
CA PRO A 67 -75.79 -9.84 17.22
C PRO A 67 -76.24 -10.19 18.62
N SER A 68 -77.18 -9.45 19.16
CA SER A 68 -77.78 -9.74 20.47
C SER A 68 -79.28 -9.53 20.43
N LYS A 69 -79.99 -9.90 21.52
CA LYS A 69 -81.46 -9.68 21.61
C LYS A 69 -81.85 -8.19 21.47
N ALA A 70 -80.92 -7.29 21.63
CA ALA A 70 -81.05 -5.85 21.44
C ALA A 70 -80.11 -5.31 20.37
N GLY A 71 -79.40 -6.20 19.63
CA GLY A 71 -78.40 -5.88 18.60
C GLY A 71 -79.00 -5.55 17.23
N LEU A 72 -78.11 -5.43 16.23
CA LEU A 72 -78.50 -5.15 14.85
C LEU A 72 -79.34 -6.29 14.25
N ALA A 73 -80.35 -5.96 13.43
CA ALA A 73 -81.12 -6.93 12.68
C ALA A 73 -80.28 -7.61 11.56
N SER A 74 -80.78 -8.73 10.99
CA SER A 74 -80.12 -9.31 9.82
C SER A 74 -80.02 -8.30 8.70
N GLY A 75 -78.86 -8.27 8.03
CA GLY A 75 -78.59 -7.32 6.94
C GLY A 75 -77.09 -7.03 6.79
N GLN A 76 -76.78 -6.20 5.81
CA GLN A 76 -75.41 -5.76 5.54
C GLN A 76 -75.19 -4.36 6.14
N TYR A 77 -74.07 -4.21 6.76
CA TYR A 77 -73.66 -3.00 7.49
C TYR A 77 -72.21 -2.66 7.16
N PHE A 78 -71.85 -1.37 7.36
CA PHE A 78 -70.46 -0.98 7.48
C PHE A 78 -70.29 -0.09 8.71
N PHE A 79 -69.06 -0.01 9.23
CA PHE A 79 -68.71 0.90 10.31
C PHE A 79 -67.78 2.00 9.85
N ALA A 80 -67.78 3.14 10.54
CA ALA A 80 -66.85 4.22 10.39
C ALA A 80 -66.59 4.88 11.73
N VAL A 81 -65.38 5.37 11.94
CA VAL A 81 -65.03 6.24 13.07
C VAL A 81 -64.98 7.67 12.55
N LEU A 82 -65.69 8.56 13.25
CA LEU A 82 -65.90 9.93 12.83
C LEU A 82 -65.39 10.90 13.90
N VAL A 83 -65.08 12.13 13.53
CA VAL A 83 -64.94 13.23 14.46
C VAL A 83 -66.32 13.59 15.08
N PRO A 84 -66.37 14.15 16.31
CA PRO A 84 -67.62 14.70 16.84
C PRO A 84 -68.25 15.73 15.87
N GLY A 85 -69.53 15.53 15.52
CA GLY A 85 -70.21 16.34 14.47
C GLY A 85 -70.19 15.74 13.08
N GLY A 86 -69.47 14.64 12.85
CA GLY A 86 -69.36 13.93 11.56
C GLY A 86 -70.58 13.07 11.22
N GLN A 87 -71.58 12.96 12.11
CA GLN A 87 -72.76 12.10 11.94
C GLN A 87 -73.61 12.48 10.72
N ALA A 88 -73.49 13.72 10.21
CA ALA A 88 -74.20 14.18 9.02
C ALA A 88 -73.71 13.54 7.71
N ASN A 89 -72.49 12.98 7.70
CA ASN A 89 -71.98 12.26 6.53
C ASN A 89 -70.91 11.20 6.96
N PRO A 90 -71.31 9.96 7.23
CA PRO A 90 -70.43 8.87 7.62
C PRO A 90 -69.70 8.18 6.46
N ASN A 91 -69.97 8.59 5.22
CA ASN A 91 -69.42 7.97 4.03
C ASN A 91 -67.94 8.35 3.78
N ASP A 92 -67.27 7.52 3.01
CA ASP A 92 -65.90 7.79 2.57
C ASP A 92 -65.83 9.09 1.73
N GLY A 93 -64.69 9.81 1.81
CA GLY A 93 -64.52 11.12 1.19
C GLY A 93 -65.07 12.27 2.05
N SER A 94 -65.64 11.99 3.20
CA SER A 94 -66.04 13.03 4.17
C SER A 94 -64.83 13.48 5.02
N PRO A 95 -64.56 14.78 5.13
CA PRO A 95 -63.48 15.25 5.97
C PRO A 95 -63.63 14.96 7.45
N ASN A 96 -64.77 14.41 7.84
CA ASN A 96 -65.10 14.02 9.22
C ASN A 96 -65.03 12.50 9.45
N ASN A 97 -64.78 11.71 8.41
CA ASN A 97 -64.57 10.28 8.49
C ASN A 97 -63.08 10.01 8.72
N LEU A 98 -62.72 9.42 9.85
CA LEU A 98 -61.35 9.13 10.26
C LEU A 98 -60.88 7.74 9.81
N SER A 99 -61.80 6.89 9.32
CA SER A 99 -61.46 5.54 8.90
C SER A 99 -61.07 5.48 7.40
N ASP A 100 -61.56 6.38 6.54
CA ASP A 100 -61.32 6.34 5.11
C ASP A 100 -59.91 6.76 4.67
N ASP A 101 -59.14 7.38 5.56
CA ASP A 101 -57.73 7.64 5.36
C ASP A 101 -56.89 6.33 5.29
N PHE A 102 -57.41 5.24 5.85
CA PHE A 102 -56.68 3.97 5.97
C PHE A 102 -57.24 2.89 5.06
N ASP A 103 -58.59 2.82 4.92
CA ASP A 103 -59.22 1.82 4.07
C ASP A 103 -60.60 2.26 3.52
N ALA A 104 -61.05 1.59 2.47
CA ALA A 104 -62.37 1.84 1.91
C ALA A 104 -63.46 1.19 2.75
N TYR A 105 -64.70 1.74 2.67
CA TYR A 105 -65.86 1.19 3.38
C TYR A 105 -66.10 -0.30 3.15
N THR A 106 -65.68 -0.84 2.01
CA THR A 106 -65.78 -2.26 1.65
C THR A 106 -65.02 -3.16 2.60
N ASN A 107 -63.90 -2.68 3.14
CA ASN A 107 -63.08 -3.38 4.12
C ASN A 107 -63.68 -3.32 5.54
N ARG A 108 -64.57 -2.35 5.76
CA ARG A 108 -65.29 -2.12 7.00
C ARG A 108 -66.73 -2.64 6.92
N THR A 109 -67.07 -3.47 5.93
CA THR A 109 -68.39 -4.02 5.73
C THR A 109 -68.50 -5.41 6.35
N PHE A 110 -69.61 -5.66 7.03
CA PHE A 110 -69.95 -6.94 7.66
C PHE A 110 -71.42 -7.29 7.42
N THR A 111 -71.75 -8.56 7.52
CA THR A 111 -73.13 -9.05 7.34
C THR A 111 -73.59 -9.79 8.59
N ILE A 112 -74.83 -9.53 9.01
CA ILE A 112 -75.53 -10.28 10.07
C ILE A 112 -76.57 -11.17 9.36
N GLY A 113 -76.42 -12.49 9.52
CA GLY A 113 -77.34 -13.48 8.96
C GLY A 113 -78.64 -13.57 9.78
N ASP A 114 -79.67 -14.19 9.17
CA ASP A 114 -80.97 -14.46 9.85
C ASP A 114 -80.83 -15.40 11.04
N ASP A 115 -79.72 -16.16 11.11
CA ASP A 115 -79.33 -17.01 12.20
C ASP A 115 -78.50 -16.28 13.30
N ASN A 116 -78.40 -14.97 13.20
CA ASN A 116 -77.54 -14.10 14.01
C ASN A 116 -76.04 -14.42 13.94
N THR A 117 -75.55 -15.04 12.86
CA THR A 117 -74.12 -15.17 12.59
C THR A 117 -73.57 -13.88 12.03
N ILE A 118 -72.29 -13.55 12.33
CA ILE A 118 -71.55 -12.44 11.71
C ILE A 118 -70.62 -13.01 10.69
N SER A 119 -70.67 -12.44 9.49
CA SER A 119 -69.65 -12.65 8.45
C SER A 119 -68.92 -11.33 8.18
N TYR A 120 -67.62 -11.36 8.46
CA TYR A 120 -66.70 -10.26 8.22
C TYR A 120 -65.48 -10.77 7.48
N ALA A 121 -65.12 -10.11 6.35
CA ALA A 121 -64.01 -10.51 5.50
C ALA A 121 -63.00 -9.36 5.28
N GLY A 122 -63.10 -8.27 6.05
CA GLY A 122 -62.15 -7.16 5.99
C GLY A 122 -60.88 -7.42 6.81
N ASP A 123 -59.97 -6.46 6.81
CA ASP A 123 -58.63 -6.60 7.41
C ASP A 123 -58.55 -6.19 8.88
N HIS A 124 -59.65 -5.70 9.47
CA HIS A 124 -59.73 -5.42 10.92
C HIS A 124 -59.78 -6.71 11.74
N GLY A 125 -59.28 -6.66 12.94
CA GLY A 125 -59.36 -7.81 13.86
C GLY A 125 -60.81 -8.23 14.07
N PHE A 126 -61.13 -9.54 13.97
CA PHE A 126 -62.46 -10.09 14.25
C PHE A 126 -62.34 -11.27 15.20
N ASP A 127 -63.03 -11.16 16.34
CA ASP A 127 -63.05 -12.22 17.33
C ASP A 127 -64.36 -12.13 18.16
N SER A 128 -64.89 -13.29 18.51
CA SER A 128 -66.04 -13.42 19.45
C SER A 128 -67.19 -12.45 19.16
N ASN A 129 -67.57 -12.29 17.88
CA ASN A 129 -68.60 -11.35 17.38
C ASN A 129 -68.29 -9.87 17.65
N LYS A 130 -67.01 -9.52 17.77
CA LYS A 130 -66.54 -8.15 17.86
C LYS A 130 -65.62 -7.84 16.68
N ILE A 131 -65.66 -6.60 16.18
CA ILE A 131 -64.76 -6.12 15.13
C ILE A 131 -63.94 -4.98 15.67
N ARG A 132 -62.62 -5.06 15.59
CA ARG A 132 -61.71 -3.99 15.98
C ARG A 132 -61.90 -2.76 15.10
N LEU A 133 -61.96 -1.57 15.68
CA LEU A 133 -62.20 -0.35 14.91
C LEU A 133 -60.96 0.22 14.26
N ALA A 134 -59.78 0.05 14.86
CA ALA A 134 -58.54 0.52 14.32
C ALA A 134 -58.11 -0.29 13.05
N PRO A 135 -57.44 0.36 12.07
CA PRO A 135 -56.89 1.72 12.09
C PRO A 135 -57.90 2.83 11.73
N TYR A 136 -57.72 4.01 12.35
CA TYR A 136 -58.42 5.27 12.01
C TYR A 136 -57.57 6.49 12.45
N ALA A 137 -57.75 7.65 11.77
CA ALA A 137 -56.99 8.86 12.05
C ALA A 137 -57.30 9.44 13.44
N ASP A 138 -56.46 10.35 13.91
CA ASP A 138 -56.66 11.05 15.17
C ASP A 138 -57.81 12.06 15.04
N THR A 139 -58.64 12.11 16.11
CA THR A 139 -59.69 13.13 16.17
C THR A 139 -59.10 14.52 16.37
N THR A 140 -59.62 15.50 15.71
CA THR A 140 -59.28 16.92 15.94
C THR A 140 -59.96 17.48 17.20
N ASN A 141 -60.77 16.67 17.90
CA ASN A 141 -61.43 17.05 19.15
C ASN A 141 -60.43 17.07 20.31
N PRO A 142 -60.20 18.21 20.97
CA PRO A 142 -59.21 18.32 22.03
C PRO A 142 -59.43 17.40 23.22
N GLY A 143 -60.64 16.80 23.36
CA GLY A 143 -60.96 15.83 24.41
C GLY A 143 -60.68 14.37 24.02
N GLY A 144 -60.14 14.08 22.83
CA GLY A 144 -59.93 12.70 22.37
C GLY A 144 -61.24 11.92 22.15
N VAL A 145 -62.32 12.61 21.78
CA VAL A 145 -63.63 12.00 21.55
C VAL A 145 -63.78 11.60 20.11
N TYR A 146 -64.27 10.40 19.88
CA TYR A 146 -64.61 9.79 18.59
C TYR A 146 -66.06 9.35 18.56
N ILE A 147 -66.62 9.23 17.36
CA ILE A 147 -67.97 8.73 17.13
C ILE A 147 -67.88 7.47 16.28
N LEU A 148 -68.28 6.34 16.81
CA LEU A 148 -68.57 5.15 16.02
C LEU A 148 -69.89 5.34 15.27
N ALA A 149 -69.86 5.15 13.97
CA ALA A 149 -71.07 5.02 13.14
C ALA A 149 -71.18 3.58 12.66
N VAL A 150 -72.35 2.99 12.74
CA VAL A 150 -72.69 1.72 12.10
C VAL A 150 -73.94 1.96 11.25
N CYS A 151 -73.83 1.77 9.96
CA CYS A 151 -74.81 2.14 8.97
C CYS A 151 -75.30 0.91 8.19
N SER A 152 -76.62 0.81 7.95
CA SER A 152 -77.21 -0.22 7.10
C SER A 152 -76.93 0.10 5.63
N LEU A 153 -76.36 -0.84 4.91
CA LEU A 153 -76.08 -0.69 3.47
C LEU A 153 -77.34 -0.90 2.61
N ALA A 154 -78.31 -1.66 3.05
CA ALA A 154 -79.56 -1.97 2.28
C ALA A 154 -79.40 -2.02 0.75
N GLY A 155 -78.20 -2.42 0.29
CA GLY A 155 -77.76 -2.51 -1.10
C GLY A 155 -77.33 -1.21 -1.77
N THR A 156 -77.23 -0.07 -1.08
CA THR A 156 -76.79 1.22 -1.65
C THR A 156 -75.65 1.87 -0.86
N TYR A 157 -74.68 2.38 -1.55
CA TYR A 157 -73.62 3.27 -1.01
C TYR A 157 -73.44 4.45 -1.98
N PRO A 158 -73.29 5.71 -1.54
CA PRO A 158 -73.25 6.16 -0.13
C PRO A 158 -74.58 6.02 0.59
N VAL A 159 -74.49 5.83 1.92
CA VAL A 159 -75.71 5.66 2.76
C VAL A 159 -76.28 7.00 3.19
N ASP A 160 -77.62 7.03 3.44
CA ASP A 160 -78.26 8.12 4.14
C ASP A 160 -77.93 8.04 5.66
N PRO A 161 -77.41 9.10 6.28
CA PRO A 161 -77.06 9.12 7.72
C PRO A 161 -78.19 8.70 8.67
N SER A 162 -79.44 8.82 8.24
CA SER A 162 -80.59 8.37 9.02
C SER A 162 -80.67 6.83 9.16
N THR A 163 -79.94 6.08 8.35
CA THR A 163 -79.81 4.61 8.43
C THR A 163 -78.72 4.15 9.38
N CYS A 164 -78.01 5.08 10.06
CA CYS A 164 -76.89 4.80 10.94
C CYS A 164 -77.28 4.87 12.43
N LYS A 165 -76.54 4.13 13.24
CA LYS A 165 -76.46 4.30 14.70
C LYS A 165 -75.09 4.82 15.05
N TYR A 166 -75.03 5.56 16.14
CA TYR A 166 -73.81 6.23 16.61
C TYR A 166 -73.58 5.93 18.08
N ASP A 167 -72.32 5.72 18.45
CA ASP A 167 -71.84 5.60 19.81
C ASP A 167 -70.63 6.52 19.99
N ALA A 168 -70.53 7.16 21.12
CA ALA A 168 -69.42 8.07 21.42
C ALA A 168 -68.43 7.39 22.36
N PHE A 169 -67.21 7.39 21.99
CA PHE A 169 -66.13 6.90 22.86
C PHE A 169 -64.95 7.89 22.90
N LYS A 170 -64.08 7.71 23.88
CA LYS A 170 -62.90 8.50 24.05
C LYS A 170 -61.68 7.59 24.12
N VAL A 171 -60.62 7.98 23.43
CA VAL A 171 -59.32 7.39 23.62
C VAL A 171 -58.48 8.39 24.38
N GLY A 172 -57.88 7.96 25.51
CA GLY A 172 -56.89 8.74 26.22
C GLY A 172 -55.72 9.06 25.28
N THR A 173 -55.15 10.24 25.40
CA THR A 173 -53.88 10.49 24.74
C THR A 173 -52.85 9.62 25.43
N SER A 174 -52.35 8.57 24.79
CA SER A 174 -51.16 7.86 25.26
C SER A 174 -50.07 8.89 25.47
N ALA A 175 -49.38 8.81 26.61
CA ALA A 175 -48.19 9.62 26.80
C ALA A 175 -47.26 9.36 25.59
N VAL A 176 -46.73 10.40 25.00
CA VAL A 176 -45.74 10.24 23.93
C VAL A 176 -44.38 10.00 24.59
N ALA A 177 -43.73 8.93 24.23
CA ALA A 177 -42.37 8.65 24.67
C ALA A 177 -41.38 9.64 24.04
N ASP A 178 -40.33 9.97 24.75
CA ASP A 178 -39.27 10.83 24.21
C ASP A 178 -38.45 10.12 23.16
N ALA A 179 -38.17 10.80 22.07
CA ALA A 179 -37.38 10.25 20.97
C ALA A 179 -35.92 10.03 21.36
N PRO A 180 -35.29 8.93 20.95
CA PRO A 180 -33.84 8.77 21.03
C PRO A 180 -33.08 9.87 20.33
N THR A 181 -31.89 10.19 20.83
CA THR A 181 -30.95 11.10 20.21
C THR A 181 -29.64 10.39 19.91
N ILE A 182 -28.84 10.91 18.96
CA ILE A 182 -27.55 10.37 18.61
C ILE A 182 -26.49 11.45 18.64
N THR A 183 -25.30 11.11 19.13
CA THR A 183 -24.08 11.91 19.05
C THR A 183 -22.94 11.03 18.55
N LYS A 184 -21.81 11.61 18.16
CA LYS A 184 -20.69 10.81 17.66
C LYS A 184 -19.35 11.46 17.87
N THR A 185 -18.29 10.63 17.84
CA THR A 185 -16.89 11.05 17.65
C THR A 185 -16.41 10.61 16.29
N ALA A 186 -15.37 11.27 15.75
CA ALA A 186 -14.74 10.88 14.48
C ALA A 186 -13.26 11.25 14.50
N ASP A 187 -12.40 10.26 14.30
CA ASP A 187 -10.95 10.39 14.21
C ASP A 187 -10.47 9.83 12.87
N GLY A 188 -9.86 10.69 12.05
CA GLY A 188 -9.25 10.32 10.78
C GLY A 188 -7.79 9.91 10.95
N ALA A 189 -7.40 8.78 10.35
CA ALA A 189 -6.02 8.30 10.40
C ALA A 189 -5.55 7.78 9.04
N TYR A 190 -4.24 7.80 8.83
CA TYR A 190 -3.58 7.16 7.69
C TYR A 190 -2.11 6.85 8.04
N THR A 191 -1.50 6.00 7.24
CA THR A 191 -0.06 5.70 7.32
C THR A 191 0.63 6.25 6.08
N ASN A 192 1.78 6.93 6.25
CA ASN A 192 2.64 7.37 5.16
C ASN A 192 4.00 6.67 5.27
N THR A 193 4.25 5.67 4.40
CA THR A 193 5.47 4.86 4.39
C THR A 193 6.44 5.36 3.34
N PHE A 194 7.69 5.64 3.74
CA PHE A 194 8.72 6.18 2.87
C PHE A 194 9.62 5.09 2.29
N GLY A 195 9.81 5.15 0.96
CA GLY A 195 10.73 4.28 0.24
C GLY A 195 12.11 4.91 0.08
N TRP A 196 13.19 4.12 0.27
CA TRP A 196 14.57 4.59 0.28
C TRP A 196 15.39 3.97 -0.83
N GLN A 197 16.35 4.74 -1.33
CA GLN A 197 17.33 4.31 -2.33
C GLN A 197 18.74 4.76 -1.92
N ILE A 198 19.73 3.97 -2.30
CA ILE A 198 21.13 4.28 -2.07
C ILE A 198 21.93 4.08 -3.37
N SER A 199 22.89 4.97 -3.60
CA SER A 199 23.88 4.84 -4.65
C SER A 199 25.28 5.08 -4.11
N LYS A 200 26.29 4.50 -4.78
CA LYS A 200 27.68 4.64 -4.42
C LYS A 200 28.54 4.78 -5.64
N THR A 201 29.43 5.76 -5.65
CA THR A 201 30.38 6.02 -6.74
C THR A 201 31.77 6.29 -6.18
N ALA A 202 32.78 6.17 -7.03
CA ALA A 202 34.15 6.60 -6.78
C ALA A 202 34.58 7.62 -7.84
N ASP A 203 35.52 8.53 -7.48
CA ASP A 203 36.08 9.53 -8.39
C ASP A 203 36.81 8.89 -9.59
N LYS A 204 37.31 7.68 -9.41
CA LYS A 204 37.93 6.84 -10.43
C LYS A 204 37.80 5.37 -10.05
N THR A 205 37.82 4.48 -11.05
CA THR A 205 37.68 3.04 -10.83
C THR A 205 38.97 2.27 -11.08
N LEU A 206 39.97 2.90 -11.68
CA LEU A 206 41.25 2.29 -11.99
C LEU A 206 42.40 3.27 -11.72
N VAL A 207 43.42 2.79 -11.03
CA VAL A 207 44.74 3.44 -10.93
C VAL A 207 45.81 2.45 -11.43
N GLN A 208 46.63 2.87 -12.36
CA GLN A 208 47.76 2.07 -12.91
C GLN A 208 49.09 2.73 -12.60
N GLY A 209 49.97 2.01 -12.02
CA GLY A 209 51.38 2.46 -11.75
C GLY A 209 51.43 3.72 -10.89
N GLY A 210 52.64 4.15 -10.60
CA GLY A 210 52.92 5.43 -9.93
C GLY A 210 52.74 5.42 -8.40
N GLY A 211 53.77 5.69 -7.66
CA GLY A 211 53.73 5.82 -6.19
C GLY A 211 53.59 4.51 -5.42
N SER A 212 53.60 4.60 -4.09
CA SER A 212 53.42 3.45 -3.19
C SER A 212 51.96 3.21 -2.79
N SER A 213 51.09 4.16 -3.05
CA SER A 213 49.66 4.09 -2.71
C SER A 213 48.76 4.82 -3.71
N ALA A 214 47.50 4.43 -3.78
CA ALA A 214 46.43 5.05 -4.54
C ALA A 214 45.30 5.47 -3.60
N THR A 215 44.77 6.68 -3.79
CA THR A 215 43.65 7.19 -3.00
C THR A 215 42.44 7.34 -3.91
N PHE A 216 41.27 6.87 -3.43
CA PHE A 216 39.96 6.98 -4.07
C PHE A 216 39.06 7.80 -3.16
N SER A 217 38.26 8.70 -3.77
CA SER A 217 37.22 9.45 -3.10
C SER A 217 35.87 8.83 -3.43
N TYR A 218 35.16 8.37 -2.40
CA TYR A 218 33.83 7.78 -2.56
C TYR A 218 32.75 8.80 -2.24
N THR A 219 31.64 8.69 -2.94
CA THR A 219 30.39 9.39 -2.65
C THR A 219 29.28 8.36 -2.49
N VAL A 220 28.61 8.40 -1.34
CA VAL A 220 27.39 7.63 -1.06
C VAL A 220 26.24 8.61 -1.03
N ALA A 221 25.24 8.44 -1.89
CA ALA A 221 24.04 9.26 -1.93
C ALA A 221 22.83 8.42 -1.55
N VAL A 222 22.05 8.91 -0.60
CA VAL A 222 20.82 8.28 -0.08
C VAL A 222 19.65 9.21 -0.38
N SER A 223 18.62 8.66 -0.95
CA SER A 223 17.38 9.41 -1.28
C SER A 223 16.14 8.65 -0.83
N HIS A 224 15.06 9.39 -0.63
CA HIS A 224 13.74 8.87 -0.33
C HIS A 224 12.71 9.42 -1.31
N ASP A 225 11.58 8.76 -1.42
CA ASP A 225 10.41 9.23 -2.16
C ASP A 225 9.54 10.20 -1.34
N GLY A 226 8.36 10.55 -1.84
CA GLY A 226 7.38 11.40 -1.14
C GLY A 226 6.53 10.65 -0.11
N GLY A 227 6.75 9.35 0.03
CA GLY A 227 5.94 8.44 0.84
C GLY A 227 4.70 7.93 0.11
N THR A 228 4.28 6.74 0.51
CA THR A 228 3.05 6.09 0.02
C THR A 228 2.01 6.09 1.13
N VAL A 229 0.88 6.75 0.86
CA VAL A 229 -0.27 6.80 1.77
C VAL A 229 -1.06 5.51 1.68
N SER A 230 -1.39 4.94 2.85
CA SER A 230 -2.19 3.72 2.97
C SER A 230 -3.02 3.74 4.25
N GLY A 231 -4.01 2.83 4.36
CA GLY A 231 -4.82 2.68 5.56
C GLY A 231 -5.64 3.92 5.91
N VAL A 232 -6.05 4.71 4.91
CA VAL A 232 -6.84 5.92 5.15
C VAL A 232 -8.23 5.51 5.63
N GLY A 233 -8.61 5.99 6.79
CA GLY A 233 -9.92 5.66 7.35
C GLY A 233 -10.36 6.62 8.43
N VAL A 234 -11.63 6.49 8.82
CA VAL A 234 -12.22 7.19 9.95
C VAL A 234 -12.77 6.15 10.91
N THR A 235 -12.51 6.36 12.20
CA THR A 235 -13.05 5.51 13.28
C THR A 235 -13.70 6.39 14.34
N GLY A 236 -14.62 5.80 15.09
CA GLY A 236 -15.27 6.51 16.17
C GLY A 236 -16.38 5.70 16.81
N VAL A 237 -17.20 6.40 17.58
CA VAL A 237 -18.34 5.83 18.29
C VAL A 237 -19.57 6.68 18.00
N ASN A 238 -20.66 6.04 17.61
CA ASN A 238 -22.00 6.61 17.57
C ASN A 238 -22.68 6.28 18.90
N SER A 239 -23.02 7.28 19.71
CA SER A 239 -23.66 7.11 21.02
C SER A 239 -25.14 7.48 20.91
N VAL A 240 -26.00 6.48 21.03
CA VAL A 240 -27.46 6.64 20.98
C VAL A 240 -27.97 6.73 22.40
N PHE A 241 -28.63 7.84 22.74
CA PHE A 241 -29.20 8.07 24.03
C PHE A 241 -30.71 7.81 24.03
N ASN A 242 -31.16 6.84 24.81
CA ASN A 242 -32.57 6.58 25.08
C ASN A 242 -33.00 7.34 26.38
N PRO A 243 -33.79 8.42 26.25
CA PRO A 243 -34.23 9.21 27.40
C PRO A 243 -35.33 8.53 28.23
N ASN A 244 -35.92 7.43 27.75
CA ASN A 244 -37.00 6.73 28.42
C ASN A 244 -36.47 5.77 29.49
N THR A 245 -37.29 5.45 30.45
CA THR A 245 -36.95 4.46 31.51
C THR A 245 -37.11 3.01 31.04
N SER A 246 -37.79 2.79 29.91
CA SER A 246 -37.98 1.49 29.29
C SER A 246 -37.10 1.37 28.04
N PRO A 247 -36.70 0.14 27.65
CA PRO A 247 -35.97 -0.07 26.39
C PRO A 247 -36.74 0.45 25.18
N VAL A 248 -35.99 0.93 24.19
CA VAL A 248 -36.49 1.34 22.87
C VAL A 248 -35.90 0.41 21.82
N HIS A 249 -36.73 -0.12 20.93
CA HIS A 249 -36.30 -0.87 19.78
C HIS A 249 -35.83 0.10 18.71
N ILE A 250 -34.60 -0.06 18.23
CA ILE A 250 -34.07 0.66 17.08
C ILE A 250 -34.00 -0.29 15.85
N ASP A 251 -34.33 0.21 14.68
CA ASP A 251 -34.28 -0.58 13.45
C ASP A 251 -32.85 -0.67 12.91
N GLU A 252 -32.12 0.47 12.93
CA GLU A 252 -30.73 0.54 12.49
C GLU A 252 -30.01 1.77 13.02
N VAL A 253 -28.68 1.67 13.12
CA VAL A 253 -27.74 2.79 13.22
C VAL A 253 -26.87 2.79 11.97
N THR A 254 -26.91 3.87 11.22
CA THR A 254 -26.12 4.07 10.00
C THR A 254 -25.10 5.15 10.18
N ASP A 255 -24.05 5.11 9.34
CA ASP A 255 -22.98 6.09 9.39
C ASP A 255 -22.44 6.31 7.97
N VAL A 256 -22.35 7.57 7.51
CA VAL A 256 -21.99 7.92 6.15
C VAL A 256 -21.14 9.20 6.13
N LEU A 257 -20.03 9.15 5.39
CA LEU A 257 -19.21 10.34 5.14
C LEU A 257 -19.82 11.23 4.05
N SER A 258 -19.49 12.50 4.05
CA SER A 258 -20.03 13.48 3.10
C SER A 258 -19.62 13.21 1.63
N ASP A 259 -18.62 12.36 1.38
CA ASP A 259 -18.25 11.90 0.05
C ASP A 259 -19.07 10.69 -0.43
N GLY A 260 -20.00 10.19 0.41
CA GLY A 260 -20.84 9.04 0.13
C GLY A 260 -20.28 7.70 0.59
N THR A 261 -19.12 7.68 1.25
CA THR A 261 -18.56 6.45 1.83
C THR A 261 -19.44 5.97 2.98
N VAL A 262 -19.98 4.77 2.87
CA VAL A 262 -20.75 4.11 3.93
C VAL A 262 -19.78 3.43 4.89
N CYS A 263 -19.97 3.71 6.18
CA CYS A 263 -19.16 3.14 7.25
C CYS A 263 -19.78 1.84 7.79
N ASP A 264 -18.92 0.94 8.24
CA ASP A 264 -19.35 -0.29 8.91
C ASP A 264 -19.61 0.02 10.40
N VAL A 265 -20.88 -0.09 10.82
CA VAL A 265 -21.29 0.14 12.22
C VAL A 265 -21.44 -1.22 12.90
N THR A 266 -20.60 -1.46 13.90
CA THR A 266 -20.63 -2.72 14.67
C THR A 266 -21.93 -2.82 15.46
N ASN A 267 -22.69 -3.89 15.24
CA ASN A 267 -24.01 -4.14 15.83
C ASN A 267 -25.05 -3.03 15.54
N GLY A 268 -24.94 -2.34 14.40
CA GLY A 268 -25.87 -1.28 14.00
C GLY A 268 -27.24 -1.77 13.53
N GLY A 269 -27.51 -3.07 13.55
CA GLY A 269 -28.79 -3.66 13.14
C GLY A 269 -29.88 -3.58 14.23
N PRO A 270 -31.07 -4.18 13.96
CA PRO A 270 -32.23 -4.09 14.85
C PRO A 270 -31.93 -4.65 16.23
N GLN A 271 -32.21 -3.86 17.29
CA GLN A 271 -32.03 -4.28 18.66
C GLN A 271 -32.75 -3.35 19.65
N ASP A 272 -32.93 -3.84 20.88
CA ASP A 272 -33.43 -3.04 21.99
C ASP A 272 -32.27 -2.34 22.71
N ILE A 273 -32.36 -1.01 22.81
CA ILE A 273 -31.41 -0.21 23.59
C ILE A 273 -32.00 0.13 24.97
N PRO A 274 -31.25 -0.09 26.06
CA PRO A 274 -31.69 0.24 27.41
C PRO A 274 -31.83 1.76 27.61
N ALA A 275 -32.36 2.18 28.74
CA ALA A 275 -32.32 3.57 29.17
C ALA A 275 -30.87 4.07 29.28
N GLY A 276 -30.62 5.29 28.83
CA GLY A 276 -29.27 5.91 28.79
C GLY A 276 -28.55 5.69 27.49
N ASP A 277 -27.20 5.81 27.51
CA ASP A 277 -26.36 5.72 26.35
C ASP A 277 -26.08 4.28 25.93
N THR A 278 -26.09 4.04 24.61
CA THR A 278 -25.63 2.81 23.98
C THR A 278 -24.67 3.17 22.87
N ASP A 279 -23.45 2.61 22.94
CA ASP A 279 -22.34 2.94 22.03
C ASP A 279 -22.21 1.93 20.88
N PHE A 280 -22.06 2.44 19.68
CA PHE A 280 -21.85 1.69 18.44
C PHE A 280 -20.53 2.13 17.80
N ALA A 281 -19.50 1.29 17.90
CA ALA A 281 -18.25 1.56 17.22
C ALA A 281 -18.44 1.47 15.69
N TYR A 282 -17.78 2.34 14.95
CA TYR A 282 -17.83 2.31 13.50
C TYR A 282 -16.44 2.48 12.86
N THR A 283 -16.31 2.03 11.60
CA THR A 283 -15.13 2.22 10.77
C THR A 283 -15.52 2.56 9.34
N CYS A 284 -14.85 3.55 8.77
CA CYS A 284 -14.97 3.92 7.36
C CYS A 284 -13.64 3.72 6.67
N GLN A 285 -13.60 2.99 5.56
CA GLN A 285 -12.39 2.79 4.75
C GLN A 285 -12.44 3.70 3.54
N LEU A 286 -11.39 4.53 3.36
CA LEU A 286 -11.26 5.40 2.21
C LEU A 286 -10.17 4.87 1.26
N THR A 287 -10.31 5.16 -0.03
CA THR A 287 -9.33 4.78 -1.06
C THR A 287 -8.10 5.69 -1.09
N GLY A 288 -8.15 6.83 -0.41
CA GLY A 288 -7.07 7.81 -0.31
C GLY A 288 -7.48 9.00 0.54
N LEU A 289 -6.54 9.91 0.81
CA LEU A 289 -6.81 11.13 1.56
C LEU A 289 -7.84 12.01 0.83
N PRO A 290 -8.85 12.53 1.55
CA PRO A 290 -9.84 13.43 0.97
C PRO A 290 -9.18 14.74 0.48
N GLN A 291 -9.70 15.31 -0.61
CA GLN A 291 -9.18 16.55 -1.19
C GLN A 291 -9.76 17.82 -0.52
N GLY A 292 -10.65 17.67 0.45
CA GLY A 292 -11.32 18.76 1.17
C GLY A 292 -11.76 18.33 2.55
N GLU A 293 -12.49 19.22 3.24
CA GLU A 293 -13.11 18.87 4.51
C GLU A 293 -14.11 17.71 4.32
N LEU A 294 -14.08 16.78 5.23
CA LEU A 294 -14.94 15.60 5.24
C LEU A 294 -15.76 15.62 6.52
N ASP A 295 -17.08 15.63 6.37
CA ASP A 295 -18.03 15.52 7.49
C ASP A 295 -18.49 14.07 7.62
N ASN A 296 -18.95 13.70 8.79
CA ASN A 296 -19.47 12.36 9.05
C ASN A 296 -20.83 12.42 9.73
N THR A 297 -21.84 11.82 9.12
CA THR A 297 -23.21 11.80 9.62
C THR A 297 -23.61 10.41 10.09
N ALA A 298 -24.01 10.31 11.36
CA ALA A 298 -24.64 9.12 11.90
C ALA A 298 -26.15 9.35 12.00
N ALA A 299 -26.94 8.30 11.79
CA ALA A 299 -28.38 8.31 11.98
C ALA A 299 -28.83 7.04 12.72
N VAL A 300 -29.84 7.20 13.58
CA VAL A 300 -30.56 6.10 14.22
C VAL A 300 -32.02 6.17 13.77
N ALA A 301 -32.58 5.03 13.36
CA ALA A 301 -33.97 4.92 12.95
C ALA A 301 -34.76 3.96 13.87
N TRP A 302 -36.03 4.22 14.07
CA TRP A 302 -36.94 3.36 14.82
C TRP A 302 -38.34 3.42 14.22
N SER A 303 -39.04 2.29 14.31
CA SER A 303 -40.45 2.16 13.91
C SER A 303 -41.40 2.55 15.06
N ASN A 304 -42.71 2.69 14.73
CA ASN A 304 -43.77 2.86 15.71
C ASN A 304 -43.71 1.76 16.75
N GLN A 305 -43.70 2.14 18.04
CA GLN A 305 -43.63 1.18 19.15
C GLN A 305 -44.15 1.74 20.45
N ASP A 306 -44.51 0.85 21.36
CA ASP A 306 -44.84 1.19 22.73
C ASP A 306 -43.58 1.14 23.61
N VAL A 307 -43.34 2.18 24.38
CA VAL A 307 -42.21 2.31 25.31
C VAL A 307 -42.79 2.44 26.72
N GLY A 308 -42.90 1.32 27.44
CA GLY A 308 -43.62 1.23 28.69
C GLY A 308 -45.11 1.49 28.47
N SER A 309 -45.64 2.58 29.05
CA SER A 309 -47.04 3.01 28.87
C SER A 309 -47.21 4.18 27.90
N ALA A 310 -46.13 4.59 27.21
CA ALA A 310 -46.11 5.70 26.27
C ALA A 310 -45.90 5.18 24.83
N PHE A 311 -46.42 5.87 23.86
CA PHE A 311 -46.25 5.54 22.44
C PHE A 311 -45.11 6.37 21.84
N LEU A 312 -44.15 5.70 21.16
CA LEU A 312 -43.08 6.33 20.42
C LEU A 312 -43.40 6.24 18.92
N PRO A 313 -43.70 7.37 18.25
CA PRO A 313 -43.88 7.37 16.79
C PRO A 313 -42.57 7.03 16.09
N GLY A 314 -42.66 6.23 15.01
CA GLY A 314 -41.51 5.92 14.14
C GLY A 314 -40.92 7.17 13.53
N SER A 315 -39.60 7.28 13.58
CA SER A 315 -38.83 8.41 13.09
C SER A 315 -37.34 8.05 13.00
N SER A 316 -36.51 9.05 12.74
CA SER A 316 -35.04 8.94 12.83
C SER A 316 -34.48 10.20 13.51
N ALA A 317 -33.28 10.07 14.06
CA ALA A 317 -32.45 11.19 14.50
C ALA A 317 -31.07 11.07 13.88
N ASP A 318 -30.44 12.19 13.59
CA ASP A 318 -29.11 12.26 13.01
C ASP A 318 -28.22 13.26 13.74
N PHE A 319 -26.91 13.06 13.56
CA PHE A 319 -25.87 13.96 14.03
C PHE A 319 -24.71 13.98 13.04
N THR A 320 -24.29 15.18 12.64
CA THR A 320 -23.12 15.38 11.77
C THR A 320 -21.95 15.90 12.57
N PHE A 321 -20.84 15.18 12.54
CA PHE A 321 -19.52 15.63 13.02
C PHE A 321 -18.82 16.37 11.89
N PRO A 322 -18.55 17.67 12.03
CA PRO A 322 -17.97 18.47 10.94
C PRO A 322 -16.45 18.41 10.93
N GLY A 323 -15.85 18.45 9.74
CA GLY A 323 -14.44 18.73 9.53
C GLY A 323 -13.49 17.72 10.18
N ILE A 324 -13.51 16.46 9.73
CA ILE A 324 -12.65 15.40 10.26
C ILE A 324 -11.19 15.73 9.97
N ALA A 325 -10.37 15.82 11.01
CA ALA A 325 -8.92 15.95 10.90
C ALA A 325 -8.27 14.57 10.70
N PHE A 326 -7.36 14.47 9.72
CA PHE A 326 -6.58 13.25 9.48
C PHE A 326 -5.18 13.40 10.07
N THR A 327 -4.79 12.46 10.94
CA THR A 327 -3.44 12.33 11.46
C THR A 327 -2.71 11.20 10.75
N GLY A 328 -1.46 11.47 10.32
CA GLY A 328 -0.65 10.50 9.60
C GLY A 328 0.46 9.94 10.47
N ASP A 329 0.49 8.63 10.61
CA ASP A 329 1.65 7.94 11.15
C ASP A 329 2.71 7.84 10.07
N ARG A 330 3.94 8.24 10.41
CA ARG A 330 5.09 8.13 9.52
C ARG A 330 5.80 6.82 9.79
N VAL A 331 6.07 6.08 8.74
CA VAL A 331 6.79 4.80 8.78
C VAL A 331 8.01 4.90 7.91
N ASP A 332 9.15 4.50 8.44
CA ASP A 332 10.45 4.57 7.77
C ASP A 332 10.88 6.00 7.38
N GLU A 333 10.53 6.99 8.20
CA GLU A 333 10.90 8.40 7.94
C GLU A 333 12.38 8.69 8.12
N CYS A 334 13.16 7.77 8.70
CA CYS A 334 14.60 7.87 8.85
C CYS A 334 15.30 6.56 8.46
N ALA A 335 16.53 6.68 7.94
CA ALA A 335 17.40 5.54 7.63
C ALA A 335 18.81 5.77 8.18
N SER A 336 19.35 4.78 8.90
CA SER A 336 20.76 4.75 9.29
C SER A 336 21.63 4.27 8.14
N VAL A 337 22.72 4.97 7.85
CA VAL A 337 23.62 4.70 6.74
C VAL A 337 24.97 4.25 7.25
N SER A 338 25.46 3.14 6.73
CA SER A 338 26.77 2.57 7.04
C SER A 338 27.53 2.17 5.79
N ASP A 339 28.83 1.98 5.94
CA ASP A 339 29.75 1.61 4.88
C ASP A 339 30.74 0.55 5.37
N SER A 340 31.03 -0.43 4.53
CA SER A 340 31.92 -1.56 4.89
C SER A 340 33.34 -1.14 5.21
N TYR A 341 33.82 0.02 4.72
CA TYR A 341 35.13 0.57 5.00
C TYR A 341 35.07 1.73 6.00
N ALA A 342 34.21 2.71 5.77
CA ALA A 342 34.15 3.93 6.59
C ALA A 342 33.34 3.75 7.89
N GLY A 343 32.59 2.65 8.05
CA GLY A 343 31.72 2.41 9.20
C GLY A 343 30.44 3.20 9.13
N SER A 344 29.91 3.70 10.25
CA SER A 344 28.71 4.53 10.31
C SER A 344 28.94 5.86 9.58
N LEU A 345 28.08 6.19 8.63
CA LEU A 345 28.09 7.46 7.90
C LEU A 345 27.15 8.49 8.53
N GLY A 346 26.03 8.05 9.11
CA GLY A 346 25.07 8.93 9.75
C GLY A 346 23.63 8.43 9.66
N LEU A 347 22.71 9.27 10.11
CA LEU A 347 21.26 9.12 9.99
C LEU A 347 20.76 10.12 8.93
N VAL A 348 19.83 9.71 8.10
CA VAL A 348 19.14 10.54 7.10
C VAL A 348 17.64 10.40 7.33
N CYS A 349 16.95 11.53 7.41
CA CYS A 349 15.49 11.58 7.59
C CYS A 349 14.81 12.34 6.45
N VAL A 350 13.51 12.16 6.27
CA VAL A 350 12.74 12.79 5.17
C VAL A 350 12.68 14.31 5.24
N GLY A 351 13.15 14.92 6.34
CA GLY A 351 13.31 16.38 6.47
C GLY A 351 14.64 16.91 5.96
N ASP A 352 15.59 16.02 5.63
CA ASP A 352 16.93 16.40 5.19
C ASP A 352 16.97 16.71 3.70
N VAL A 353 18.13 17.20 3.23
CA VAL A 353 18.34 17.43 1.79
C VAL A 353 18.28 16.10 1.04
N ASN A 354 17.45 16.04 0.00
CA ASN A 354 17.22 14.84 -0.77
C ASN A 354 17.77 14.98 -2.21
N PRO A 355 18.80 14.21 -2.64
CA PRO A 355 19.54 13.20 -1.87
C PRO A 355 20.53 13.77 -0.87
N THR A 356 20.71 13.10 0.29
CA THR A 356 21.80 13.36 1.23
C THR A 356 23.05 12.62 0.77
N SER A 357 24.20 13.30 0.77
CA SER A 357 25.47 12.74 0.30
C SER A 357 26.55 12.71 1.38
N PHE A 358 27.22 11.57 1.47
CA PHE A 358 28.40 11.36 2.33
C PHE A 358 29.62 11.16 1.46
N THR A 359 30.74 11.81 1.81
CA THR A 359 32.02 11.67 1.09
C THR A 359 33.14 11.29 2.04
N TYR A 360 34.01 10.39 1.59
CA TYR A 360 35.18 9.98 2.33
C TYR A 360 36.26 9.44 1.38
N SER A 361 37.48 9.26 1.85
CA SER A 361 38.60 8.74 1.06
C SER A 361 39.10 7.42 1.61
N ARG A 362 39.53 6.52 0.70
CA ARG A 362 40.22 5.27 0.99
C ARG A 362 41.57 5.24 0.27
N THR A 363 42.64 5.04 1.03
CA THR A 363 43.99 4.85 0.49
C THR A 363 44.39 3.38 0.57
N VAL A 364 44.85 2.82 -0.53
CA VAL A 364 45.30 1.44 -0.66
C VAL A 364 46.71 1.37 -1.25
N PRO A 365 47.52 0.35 -0.92
CA PRO A 365 48.86 0.20 -1.51
C PRO A 365 48.74 -0.13 -3.00
N VAL A 366 49.73 0.34 -3.78
CA VAL A 366 49.89 -0.07 -5.19
C VAL A 366 50.68 -1.38 -5.21
N PRO A 367 50.12 -2.47 -5.75
CA PRO A 367 50.79 -3.76 -5.85
C PRO A 367 51.92 -3.73 -6.87
N VAL A 368 52.74 -4.77 -6.91
CA VAL A 368 53.77 -5.00 -7.94
C VAL A 368 53.35 -6.20 -8.79
N ASP A 369 53.50 -6.15 -10.06
CA ASP A 369 53.19 -7.20 -11.07
C ASP A 369 51.77 -7.69 -11.13
N GLN A 370 50.82 -7.05 -10.44
CA GLN A 370 49.42 -7.49 -10.37
C GLN A 370 48.48 -6.33 -10.24
N CYS A 371 47.21 -6.64 -10.43
CA CYS A 371 46.06 -5.79 -10.09
C CYS A 371 45.34 -6.35 -8.86
N LEU A 372 44.93 -5.47 -7.97
CA LEU A 372 44.10 -5.79 -6.82
C LEU A 372 42.78 -5.03 -6.89
N SER A 373 41.68 -5.74 -6.70
CA SER A 373 40.32 -5.17 -6.63
C SER A 373 39.97 -4.92 -5.16
N TYR A 374 39.32 -3.80 -4.90
CA TYR A 374 38.84 -3.41 -3.59
C TYR A 374 37.35 -3.08 -3.70
N ASP A 375 36.54 -3.99 -3.17
CA ASP A 375 35.10 -3.80 -3.06
C ASP A 375 34.79 -2.91 -1.85
N ASN A 376 33.74 -2.12 -1.98
CA ASN A 376 33.25 -1.28 -0.91
C ASN A 376 31.73 -1.10 -1.06
N THR A 377 30.99 -1.46 0.00
CA THR A 377 29.53 -1.50 0.01
C THR A 377 28.98 -0.55 1.07
N ALA A 378 28.06 0.32 0.67
CA ALA A 378 27.26 1.12 1.58
C ALA A 378 25.87 0.50 1.72
N THR A 379 25.28 0.59 2.91
CA THR A 379 23.97 0.03 3.23
C THR A 379 23.17 1.04 4.04
N PHE A 380 21.87 1.15 3.78
CA PHE A 380 20.96 1.81 4.70
C PHE A 380 20.06 0.79 5.41
N THR A 381 19.55 1.17 6.58
CA THR A 381 18.52 0.43 7.32
C THR A 381 17.52 1.43 7.89
N THR A 382 16.24 1.25 7.59
CA THR A 382 15.16 2.14 8.05
C THR A 382 14.82 1.90 9.52
N ASN A 383 14.21 2.91 10.17
CA ASN A 383 14.01 2.93 11.62
C ASN A 383 12.88 2.02 12.11
N ASP A 384 11.76 1.89 11.36
CA ASP A 384 10.59 1.17 11.85
C ASP A 384 10.53 -0.26 11.34
N THR A 385 10.58 -0.46 10.02
CA THR A 385 10.49 -1.80 9.42
C THR A 385 11.82 -2.53 9.38
N GLY A 386 12.95 -1.83 9.51
CA GLY A 386 14.28 -2.40 9.31
C GLY A 386 14.57 -2.75 7.85
N THR A 387 13.84 -2.16 6.91
CA THR A 387 14.08 -2.34 5.48
C THR A 387 15.49 -1.90 5.12
N THR A 388 16.20 -2.72 4.35
CA THR A 388 17.60 -2.45 3.96
C THR A 388 17.75 -2.33 2.46
N GLY A 389 18.70 -1.49 2.04
CA GLY A 389 19.20 -1.44 0.69
C GLY A 389 20.71 -1.23 0.66
N SER A 390 21.36 -1.61 -0.43
CA SER A 390 22.81 -1.49 -0.55
C SER A 390 23.26 -1.08 -1.93
N ALA A 391 24.43 -0.43 -2.00
CA ALA A 391 25.13 -0.11 -3.23
C ALA A 391 26.62 -0.36 -3.07
N SER A 392 27.25 -0.98 -4.07
CA SER A 392 28.65 -1.35 -4.06
C SER A 392 29.42 -0.64 -5.18
N GLN A 393 30.68 -0.31 -4.88
CA GLN A 393 31.62 0.21 -5.87
C GLN A 393 32.93 -0.55 -5.75
N THR A 394 33.36 -1.16 -6.84
CA THR A 394 34.67 -1.79 -6.96
C THR A 394 35.65 -0.82 -7.59
N VAL A 395 36.85 -0.73 -7.03
CA VAL A 395 37.99 -0.01 -7.61
C VAL A 395 39.18 -0.96 -7.78
N VAL A 396 39.99 -0.73 -8.80
CA VAL A 396 41.12 -1.58 -9.15
C VAL A 396 42.42 -0.76 -9.09
N VAL A 397 43.42 -1.32 -8.49
CA VAL A 397 44.78 -0.75 -8.46
C VAL A 397 45.75 -1.75 -9.09
N CYS A 398 46.43 -1.33 -10.13
CA CYS A 398 47.44 -2.10 -10.85
C CYS A 398 48.80 -1.48 -10.65
N GLY A 399 49.79 -2.32 -10.41
CA GLY A 399 51.15 -1.91 -10.32
C GLY A 399 51.86 -1.80 -11.66
N LYS A 400 53.19 -1.65 -11.60
CA LYS A 400 54.08 -1.84 -12.72
C LYS A 400 54.66 -3.26 -12.70
N ASP A 401 55.12 -3.71 -13.86
CA ASP A 401 55.84 -4.97 -13.97
C ASP A 401 57.21 -4.97 -13.33
N TYR A 402 57.82 -6.14 -13.22
CA TYR A 402 59.17 -6.35 -12.64
C TYR A 402 60.09 -7.02 -13.68
N GLY A 403 60.58 -6.23 -14.65
CA GLY A 403 61.55 -6.70 -15.67
C GLY A 403 62.97 -6.20 -15.43
N LEU A 404 63.94 -6.85 -16.03
CA LEU A 404 65.34 -6.47 -16.02
C LEU A 404 65.87 -6.17 -17.40
N THR A 405 66.71 -5.11 -17.51
CA THR A 405 67.16 -4.58 -18.79
C THR A 405 68.06 -5.55 -19.55
N MET A 406 68.15 -5.38 -20.88
CA MET A 406 69.15 -6.10 -21.71
C MET A 406 70.58 -5.87 -21.18
N GLY A 407 70.90 -4.68 -20.60
CA GLY A 407 72.15 -4.37 -19.97
C GLY A 407 72.44 -5.22 -18.72
N PHE A 408 71.39 -5.56 -17.92
CA PHE A 408 71.52 -6.50 -16.81
C PHE A 408 71.94 -7.89 -17.32
N TRP A 409 71.29 -8.41 -18.36
CA TRP A 409 71.61 -9.73 -18.88
C TRP A 409 72.97 -9.82 -19.56
N GLN A 410 73.51 -8.70 -20.04
CA GLN A 410 74.84 -8.60 -20.58
C GLN A 410 75.93 -8.52 -19.49
N ASN A 411 75.61 -7.98 -18.32
CA ASN A 411 76.58 -7.76 -17.23
C ASN A 411 76.92 -9.05 -16.44
N LYS A 412 77.91 -8.95 -15.56
CA LYS A 412 78.36 -10.10 -14.74
C LYS A 412 77.28 -10.80 -13.96
N ASN A 413 76.27 -10.06 -13.47
CA ASN A 413 75.18 -10.63 -12.65
C ASN A 413 74.25 -11.49 -13.51
N GLY A 414 73.74 -10.96 -14.61
CA GLY A 414 72.91 -11.71 -15.53
C GLY A 414 73.64 -12.91 -16.17
N GLN A 415 74.92 -12.72 -16.51
CA GLN A 415 75.76 -13.81 -17.01
C GLN A 415 75.98 -14.91 -15.98
N ALA A 416 76.15 -14.58 -14.70
CA ALA A 416 76.29 -15.56 -13.61
C ALA A 416 74.99 -16.38 -13.41
N ILE A 417 73.82 -15.76 -13.54
CA ILE A 417 72.49 -16.45 -13.51
C ILE A 417 72.38 -17.45 -14.66
N ILE A 418 72.70 -17.04 -15.90
CA ILE A 418 72.61 -17.88 -17.08
C ILE A 418 73.60 -19.05 -16.99
N THR A 419 74.87 -18.78 -16.68
CA THR A 419 75.94 -19.81 -16.64
C THR A 419 75.85 -20.72 -15.44
N GLY A 420 75.15 -20.27 -14.36
CA GLY A 420 74.92 -21.02 -13.14
C GLY A 420 73.88 -22.13 -13.21
N GLN A 421 73.11 -22.24 -14.32
CA GLN A 421 72.05 -23.24 -14.44
C GLN A 421 72.59 -24.67 -14.55
N ALA A 422 73.61 -24.89 -15.33
CA ALA A 422 74.23 -26.18 -15.51
C ALA A 422 75.72 -26.00 -15.83
N LYS A 423 76.59 -26.80 -15.21
CA LYS A 423 78.05 -26.77 -15.48
C LYS A 423 78.41 -27.52 -16.74
N THR A 424 77.63 -28.53 -17.13
CA THR A 424 77.83 -29.37 -18.32
C THR A 424 76.50 -29.72 -18.95
N GLY A 425 76.53 -30.10 -20.25
CA GLY A 425 75.32 -30.48 -20.99
C GLY A 425 74.58 -29.31 -21.61
N ILE A 426 73.37 -29.57 -22.07
CA ILE A 426 72.50 -28.59 -22.70
C ILE A 426 71.93 -27.65 -21.65
N CYS A 427 72.00 -26.36 -21.92
CA CYS A 427 71.47 -25.36 -20.99
C CYS A 427 69.95 -25.37 -21.03
N PRO A 428 69.26 -25.48 -19.87
CA PRO A 428 67.79 -25.46 -19.84
C PRO A 428 67.17 -24.21 -20.47
N SER A 429 67.74 -23.03 -20.23
CA SER A 429 67.28 -21.78 -20.88
C SER A 429 67.53 -21.77 -22.39
N ALA A 430 68.51 -22.50 -22.94
CA ALA A 430 68.68 -22.62 -24.38
C ALA A 430 67.49 -23.34 -25.01
N THR A 431 67.07 -24.48 -24.45
CA THR A 431 65.92 -25.24 -24.91
C THR A 431 64.67 -24.39 -24.88
N TRP A 432 64.45 -23.63 -23.76
CA TRP A 432 63.27 -22.79 -23.61
C TRP A 432 63.27 -21.60 -24.56
N LEU A 433 64.42 -20.87 -24.74
CA LEU A 433 64.50 -19.74 -25.66
C LEU A 433 64.22 -20.17 -27.10
N ARG A 434 64.65 -21.36 -27.53
CA ARG A 434 64.42 -21.87 -28.89
C ARG A 434 62.98 -22.13 -29.27
N GLN A 435 62.02 -22.06 -28.36
CA GLN A 435 60.59 -22.08 -28.71
C GLN A 435 60.19 -20.84 -29.51
N TYR A 436 60.97 -19.75 -29.43
CA TYR A 436 60.70 -18.52 -30.17
C TYR A 436 61.61 -18.44 -31.42
N ALA A 437 60.99 -18.15 -32.58
CA ALA A 437 61.67 -18.11 -33.89
C ALA A 437 62.95 -17.27 -33.92
N PRO A 438 62.99 -16.04 -33.31
CA PRO A 438 64.21 -15.20 -33.38
C PRO A 438 65.41 -15.79 -32.65
N PHE A 439 65.23 -16.78 -31.76
CA PHE A 439 66.30 -17.40 -30.96
C PHE A 439 66.62 -18.83 -31.42
N GLN A 440 66.07 -19.28 -32.56
CA GLN A 440 66.36 -20.60 -33.10
C GLN A 440 67.72 -20.70 -33.78
N ASP A 441 68.40 -19.57 -33.95
CA ASP A 441 69.83 -19.53 -34.39
C ASP A 441 70.78 -19.93 -33.23
N LEU A 442 70.31 -20.03 -32.00
CA LEU A 442 71.05 -20.63 -30.90
C LEU A 442 71.13 -22.15 -31.10
N SER A 443 72.35 -22.74 -30.87
CA SER A 443 72.53 -24.20 -31.05
C SER A 443 71.58 -25.02 -30.19
N THR A 444 71.06 -26.12 -30.74
CA THR A 444 70.24 -27.10 -30.00
C THR A 444 70.94 -27.80 -28.86
N THR A 445 72.28 -27.78 -28.91
CA THR A 445 73.17 -28.39 -27.89
C THR A 445 73.94 -27.35 -27.07
N ALA A 446 73.49 -26.07 -27.11
CA ALA A 446 74.21 -24.97 -26.45
C ALA A 446 74.36 -25.20 -24.96
N THR A 447 75.60 -25.12 -24.47
CA THR A 447 75.91 -25.09 -23.05
C THR A 447 75.55 -23.71 -22.46
N CYS A 448 75.44 -23.61 -21.12
CA CYS A 448 75.06 -22.34 -20.50
C CYS A 448 76.13 -21.25 -20.71
N ALA A 449 77.39 -21.59 -20.85
CA ALA A 449 78.44 -20.64 -21.25
C ALA A 449 78.22 -20.11 -22.69
N GLN A 450 77.78 -20.97 -23.62
CA GLN A 450 77.43 -20.56 -24.98
C GLN A 450 76.16 -19.70 -25.01
N VAL A 451 75.16 -19.97 -24.17
CA VAL A 451 73.95 -19.11 -24.03
C VAL A 451 74.36 -17.73 -23.50
N GLY A 452 75.23 -17.67 -22.47
CA GLY A 452 75.75 -16.39 -21.99
C GLY A 452 76.44 -15.59 -23.09
N THR A 453 77.33 -16.26 -23.87
CA THR A 453 77.99 -15.63 -25.02
C THR A 453 77.02 -15.17 -26.09
N TYR A 454 76.00 -15.96 -26.39
CA TYR A 454 74.91 -15.61 -27.33
C TYR A 454 74.19 -14.34 -26.87
N VAL A 455 73.79 -14.24 -25.61
CA VAL A 455 73.12 -13.06 -25.06
C VAL A 455 74.02 -11.81 -25.17
N MET A 456 75.32 -11.93 -24.81
CA MET A 456 76.27 -10.83 -25.00
C MET A 456 76.36 -10.37 -26.45
N ASN A 457 76.45 -11.30 -27.41
CA ASN A 457 76.55 -10.98 -28.82
C ASN A 457 75.28 -10.30 -29.38
N VAL A 458 74.09 -10.78 -28.98
CA VAL A 458 72.80 -10.18 -29.40
C VAL A 458 72.67 -8.75 -28.88
N VAL A 459 72.99 -8.52 -27.59
CA VAL A 459 72.94 -7.17 -26.98
C VAL A 459 74.02 -6.26 -27.58
N LYS A 460 75.23 -6.77 -27.82
CA LYS A 460 76.29 -6.00 -28.49
C LYS A 460 75.91 -5.60 -29.92
N ALA A 461 75.27 -6.46 -30.71
CA ALA A 461 74.75 -6.15 -32.03
C ALA A 461 73.71 -5.05 -32.03
N ALA A 462 72.82 -5.02 -31.04
CA ALA A 462 71.82 -3.98 -30.83
C ALA A 462 72.42 -2.61 -30.47
N ASN A 463 73.53 -2.60 -29.73
CA ASN A 463 74.22 -1.38 -29.26
C ASN A 463 75.27 -0.87 -30.27
N ALA A 464 75.46 -1.54 -31.40
CA ALA A 464 76.44 -1.12 -32.43
C ALA A 464 75.99 0.18 -33.12
N SER A 465 76.98 1.00 -33.51
CA SER A 465 76.68 2.19 -34.31
C SER A 465 76.01 1.80 -35.61
N GLY A 466 74.88 2.38 -35.91
CA GLY A 466 74.04 2.04 -37.09
C GLY A 466 73.32 0.71 -37.01
N ALA A 467 73.08 0.18 -35.78
CA ALA A 467 72.32 -1.03 -35.58
C ALA A 467 70.92 -0.93 -36.19
N SER A 468 70.49 -2.02 -36.83
CA SER A 468 69.14 -2.09 -37.38
C SER A 468 68.05 -2.22 -36.29
N MET A 469 66.81 -1.81 -36.59
CA MET A 469 65.69 -2.01 -35.69
C MET A 469 65.47 -3.51 -35.39
N ASN A 470 65.77 -4.40 -36.32
CA ASN A 470 65.67 -5.85 -36.11
C ASN A 470 66.61 -6.34 -34.99
N ALA A 471 67.87 -5.83 -34.98
CA ALA A 471 68.85 -6.18 -33.92
C ALA A 471 68.40 -5.66 -32.54
N MET A 472 67.87 -4.42 -32.45
CA MET A 472 67.36 -3.84 -31.22
C MET A 472 66.13 -4.61 -30.73
N LEU A 473 65.17 -4.90 -31.60
CA LEU A 473 63.96 -5.66 -31.21
C LEU A 473 64.29 -7.08 -30.74
N LYS A 474 65.24 -7.76 -31.43
CA LYS A 474 65.75 -9.07 -30.97
C LYS A 474 66.35 -9.01 -29.58
N ALA A 475 67.14 -7.98 -29.27
CA ALA A 475 67.78 -7.83 -27.94
C ALA A 475 66.76 -7.50 -26.83
N GLN A 476 65.81 -6.63 -27.10
CA GLN A 476 64.77 -6.31 -26.12
C GLN A 476 63.85 -7.53 -25.86
N MET A 477 63.43 -8.24 -26.90
CA MET A 477 62.66 -9.48 -26.74
C MET A 477 63.43 -10.57 -26.01
N LEU A 478 64.74 -10.69 -26.25
CA LEU A 478 65.60 -11.66 -25.56
C LEU A 478 65.68 -11.36 -24.05
N ALA A 479 65.84 -10.08 -23.66
CA ALA A 479 65.83 -9.69 -22.27
C ALA A 479 64.50 -10.03 -21.60
N THR A 480 63.36 -9.67 -22.23
CA THR A 480 62.02 -10.04 -21.73
C THR A 480 61.87 -11.57 -21.59
N ALA A 481 62.34 -12.34 -22.58
CA ALA A 481 62.28 -13.80 -22.54
C ALA A 481 63.12 -14.37 -21.37
N LEU A 482 64.28 -13.81 -21.08
CA LEU A 482 65.08 -14.19 -19.91
C LEU A 482 64.40 -13.79 -18.59
N ASP A 483 63.78 -12.62 -18.56
CA ASP A 483 62.97 -12.17 -17.40
C ASP A 483 61.85 -13.16 -17.12
N VAL A 484 61.07 -13.57 -18.13
CA VAL A 484 60.02 -14.59 -17.98
C VAL A 484 60.62 -15.90 -17.47
N TYR A 485 61.68 -16.38 -18.06
CA TYR A 485 62.29 -17.66 -17.69
C TYR A 485 62.81 -17.64 -16.24
N PHE A 486 63.53 -16.61 -15.82
CA PHE A 486 64.19 -16.51 -14.52
C PHE A 486 63.31 -15.88 -13.42
N SER A 487 62.11 -15.38 -13.73
CA SER A 487 61.10 -15.00 -12.74
C SER A 487 60.25 -16.18 -12.30
N ASP A 488 60.14 -17.23 -13.10
CA ASP A 488 59.32 -18.39 -12.83
C ASP A 488 60.09 -19.47 -12.04
N GLY A 489 59.54 -19.82 -10.84
CA GLY A 489 60.10 -20.86 -10.01
C GLY A 489 60.09 -22.24 -10.65
N ALA A 490 59.15 -22.53 -11.56
CA ALA A 490 59.04 -23.80 -12.28
C ALA A 490 59.99 -23.89 -13.52
N LEU A 491 60.43 -22.75 -14.08
CA LEU A 491 61.33 -22.68 -15.22
C LEU A 491 62.80 -22.43 -14.74
N GLY A 492 63.11 -21.18 -14.45
CA GLY A 492 64.47 -20.74 -14.07
C GLY A 492 64.75 -20.68 -12.60
N GLY A 493 63.74 -20.97 -11.72
CA GLY A 493 63.88 -21.01 -10.30
C GLY A 493 63.81 -19.64 -9.59
N ASN A 494 63.14 -18.69 -10.20
CA ASN A 494 63.00 -17.28 -9.73
C ASN A 494 64.34 -16.65 -9.25
N LYS A 495 65.29 -16.64 -10.13
CA LYS A 495 66.66 -16.13 -9.82
C LYS A 495 66.76 -14.60 -9.80
N ILE A 496 65.76 -13.91 -10.30
CA ILE A 496 65.69 -12.45 -10.31
C ILE A 496 64.86 -11.88 -9.17
N GLY A 497 64.22 -12.75 -8.32
CA GLY A 497 63.43 -12.32 -7.15
C GLY A 497 62.13 -11.58 -7.50
N SER A 498 61.55 -11.93 -8.67
CA SER A 498 60.25 -11.35 -9.06
C SER A 498 59.18 -11.77 -8.08
N PRO A 499 58.23 -10.86 -7.71
CA PRO A 499 57.10 -11.18 -6.84
C PRO A 499 56.17 -12.23 -7.44
N LEU A 500 56.02 -12.23 -8.79
CA LEU A 500 55.22 -13.17 -9.56
C LEU A 500 55.98 -13.58 -10.83
N PRO A 501 55.67 -14.78 -11.43
CA PRO A 501 56.18 -15.15 -12.74
C PRO A 501 55.76 -14.11 -13.79
N LEU A 502 56.73 -13.40 -14.37
CA LEU A 502 56.49 -12.30 -15.32
C LEU A 502 55.71 -12.72 -16.56
N GLY A 503 55.85 -13.96 -16.98
CA GLY A 503 55.12 -14.48 -18.14
C GLY A 503 53.59 -14.38 -18.07
N GLY A 504 53.04 -14.40 -16.83
CA GLY A 504 51.61 -14.27 -16.57
C GLY A 504 51.13 -12.82 -16.42
N VAL A 505 52.05 -11.86 -16.24
CA VAL A 505 51.72 -10.44 -16.04
C VAL A 505 51.10 -9.88 -17.33
N LYS A 506 49.91 -9.22 -17.20
CA LYS A 506 49.14 -8.66 -18.32
C LYS A 506 49.52 -7.18 -18.49
N ILE A 507 50.04 -6.82 -19.64
CA ILE A 507 50.51 -5.46 -19.96
C ILE A 507 49.44 -4.64 -20.67
N ASP A 508 49.28 -3.39 -20.27
CA ASP A 508 48.39 -2.41 -20.94
C ASP A 508 49.14 -1.84 -22.18
N LEU A 509 48.76 -2.34 -23.35
CA LEU A 509 49.35 -1.93 -24.63
C LEU A 509 48.84 -0.56 -25.09
N THR A 510 47.83 0.00 -24.48
CA THR A 510 47.30 1.32 -24.81
C THR A 510 48.09 2.47 -24.17
N LYS A 511 48.99 2.15 -23.20
CA LYS A 511 49.74 3.11 -22.38
C LYS A 511 51.17 2.67 -22.15
N VAL A 512 51.95 2.50 -23.20
CA VAL A 512 53.37 2.14 -23.13
C VAL A 512 54.21 3.40 -23.21
N CYS A 513 55.25 3.49 -22.36
CA CYS A 513 56.18 4.63 -22.38
C CYS A 513 57.05 4.62 -23.64
N SER A 514 57.02 5.70 -24.44
CA SER A 514 57.77 5.81 -25.68
C SER A 514 59.26 6.12 -25.54
N VAL A 515 59.65 6.71 -24.41
CA VAL A 515 61.04 7.07 -24.10
C VAL A 515 61.34 6.86 -22.63
N LEU A 516 62.32 6.02 -22.35
CA LEU A 516 62.77 5.75 -21.01
C LEU A 516 64.07 6.51 -20.73
N SER A 517 64.17 7.10 -19.52
CA SER A 517 65.41 7.72 -19.08
C SER A 517 66.41 6.67 -18.57
N LEU A 518 67.66 7.09 -18.37
CA LEU A 518 68.69 6.24 -17.77
C LEU A 518 68.32 5.76 -16.33
N THR A 519 67.37 6.41 -15.69
CA THR A 519 66.81 6.04 -14.37
C THR A 519 65.58 5.16 -14.47
N SER A 520 65.27 4.65 -15.62
CA SER A 520 64.06 3.86 -15.93
C SER A 520 62.73 4.61 -15.65
N ALA A 521 62.74 5.96 -15.66
CA ALA A 521 61.55 6.78 -15.59
C ALA A 521 61.02 7.09 -16.99
N CYS A 522 59.71 7.09 -17.15
CA CYS A 522 59.09 7.52 -18.44
C CYS A 522 59.29 9.04 -18.62
N THR A 523 60.01 9.46 -19.63
CA THR A 523 60.22 10.86 -20.01
C THR A 523 59.51 11.23 -21.31
N GLY A 524 58.97 10.23 -22.01
CA GLY A 524 58.17 10.38 -23.20
C GLY A 524 56.66 10.33 -22.93
N ALA A 525 55.86 10.39 -24.01
CA ALA A 525 54.42 10.18 -23.95
C ALA A 525 54.10 8.69 -23.74
N LEU A 526 52.95 8.42 -23.11
CA LEU A 526 52.34 7.09 -23.18
C LEU A 526 51.67 6.90 -24.56
N ILE A 527 52.10 5.87 -25.27
CA ILE A 527 51.64 5.55 -26.63
C ILE A 527 50.88 4.23 -26.68
N ASN A 528 50.02 4.09 -27.66
CA ASN A 528 49.33 2.84 -27.93
C ASN A 528 50.17 1.96 -28.85
N THR A 529 50.62 0.82 -28.33
CA THR A 529 51.44 -0.15 -29.07
C THR A 529 50.67 -1.38 -29.52
N SER A 530 49.36 -1.44 -29.27
CA SER A 530 48.50 -2.61 -29.58
C SER A 530 48.57 -3.04 -31.06
N ALA A 531 48.80 -2.11 -31.98
CA ALA A 531 48.94 -2.42 -33.43
C ALA A 531 50.11 -3.40 -33.73
N ALA A 532 51.16 -3.43 -32.90
CA ALA A 532 52.23 -4.39 -33.01
C ALA A 532 51.87 -5.80 -32.50
N PHE A 533 50.73 -5.94 -31.85
CA PHE A 533 50.29 -7.17 -31.18
C PHE A 533 48.84 -7.54 -31.52
N GLY A 534 48.41 -7.32 -32.77
CA GLY A 534 47.09 -7.73 -33.25
C GLY A 534 45.95 -6.79 -32.89
N GLY A 535 46.22 -5.57 -32.40
CA GLY A 535 45.21 -4.54 -32.08
C GLY A 535 44.49 -4.74 -30.74
N VAL A 536 44.89 -5.71 -29.94
CA VAL A 536 44.24 -5.95 -28.62
C VAL A 536 44.80 -5.00 -27.56
N PRO A 537 43.98 -4.54 -26.59
CA PRO A 537 44.40 -3.51 -25.63
C PRO A 537 45.40 -4.02 -24.58
N SER A 538 45.46 -5.33 -24.33
CA SER A 538 46.38 -5.93 -23.37
C SER A 538 46.65 -7.40 -23.69
N LEU A 539 47.83 -7.87 -23.34
CA LEU A 539 48.27 -9.27 -23.47
C LEU A 539 49.16 -9.64 -22.29
N THR A 540 49.24 -10.92 -21.92
CA THR A 540 50.27 -11.40 -21.00
C THR A 540 51.65 -11.34 -21.66
N VAL A 541 52.73 -11.23 -20.86
CA VAL A 541 54.08 -11.19 -21.42
C VAL A 541 54.40 -12.44 -22.24
N ASN A 542 53.90 -13.63 -21.84
CA ASN A 542 54.01 -14.84 -22.68
C ASN A 542 53.30 -14.71 -24.03
N GLN A 543 52.13 -14.09 -24.09
CA GLN A 543 51.39 -13.84 -25.31
C GLN A 543 52.11 -12.81 -26.18
N LEU A 544 52.70 -11.76 -25.59
CA LEU A 544 53.54 -10.80 -26.32
C LEU A 544 54.74 -11.45 -26.95
N LEU A 545 55.48 -12.30 -26.24
CA LEU A 545 56.62 -13.07 -26.75
C LEU A 545 56.17 -14.01 -27.90
N ALA A 546 55.08 -14.74 -27.71
CA ALA A 546 54.55 -15.65 -28.73
C ALA A 546 54.12 -14.88 -29.99
N TYR A 547 53.43 -13.75 -29.85
CA TYR A 547 52.99 -12.92 -30.96
C TYR A 547 54.18 -12.34 -31.73
N ALA A 548 55.13 -11.70 -31.03
CA ALA A 548 56.34 -11.15 -31.67
C ALA A 548 57.20 -12.24 -32.35
N SER A 549 57.25 -13.44 -31.77
CA SER A 549 57.92 -14.60 -32.38
C SER A 549 57.26 -14.97 -33.70
N SER A 550 55.94 -14.92 -33.81
CA SER A 550 55.20 -15.22 -35.06
C SER A 550 55.42 -14.17 -36.15
N GLN A 551 55.87 -12.99 -35.78
CA GLN A 551 56.17 -11.88 -36.70
C GLN A 551 57.66 -11.84 -37.10
N SER A 552 58.44 -12.83 -36.67
CA SER A 552 59.87 -12.93 -36.94
C SER A 552 60.20 -14.18 -37.79
N ASN A 553 61.26 -14.09 -38.57
CA ASN A 553 61.88 -15.29 -39.17
C ASN A 553 62.81 -15.98 -38.14
N VAL A 554 63.29 -17.18 -38.50
CA VAL A 554 64.31 -17.88 -37.72
C VAL A 554 65.58 -17.01 -37.65
N GLY A 555 66.08 -16.81 -36.45
CA GLY A 555 67.28 -15.98 -36.19
C GLY A 555 66.98 -14.47 -36.12
N GLY A 556 65.76 -13.98 -36.34
CA GLY A 556 65.34 -12.61 -36.08
C GLY A 556 65.98 -11.55 -36.98
N SER A 557 66.30 -11.90 -38.23
CA SER A 557 66.78 -10.94 -39.19
C SER A 557 65.70 -10.16 -39.93
N VAL A 558 64.44 -10.65 -39.88
CA VAL A 558 63.23 -10.03 -40.48
C VAL A 558 62.11 -10.04 -39.41
N TRP A 559 61.48 -8.90 -39.22
CA TRP A 559 60.40 -8.72 -38.26
C TRP A 559 59.28 -7.86 -38.85
N TYR A 560 58.02 -8.21 -38.59
CA TYR A 560 56.83 -7.42 -38.95
C TYR A 560 56.83 -6.99 -40.43
N GLY A 561 57.28 -7.86 -41.34
CA GLY A 561 57.37 -7.52 -42.76
C GLY A 561 58.30 -6.33 -43.07
N GLN A 562 59.25 -6.00 -42.20
CA GLN A 562 60.19 -4.86 -42.28
C GLN A 562 59.46 -3.49 -42.10
N VAL A 563 58.25 -3.44 -41.54
CA VAL A 563 57.55 -2.18 -41.26
C VAL A 563 58.16 -1.58 -39.99
N LYS A 564 59.00 -0.57 -40.16
CA LYS A 564 59.80 0.03 -39.10
C LYS A 564 58.93 0.59 -37.95
N SER A 565 57.84 1.28 -38.26
CA SER A 565 56.92 1.83 -37.24
C SER A 565 56.32 0.74 -36.32
N THR A 566 55.97 -0.43 -36.90
CA THR A 566 55.45 -1.56 -36.11
C THR A 566 56.55 -2.21 -35.26
N GLN A 567 57.77 -2.30 -35.80
CA GLN A 567 58.94 -2.78 -35.06
C GLN A 567 59.28 -1.87 -33.87
N GLU A 568 59.15 -0.53 -34.06
CA GLU A 568 59.34 0.46 -32.97
C GLU A 568 58.34 0.28 -31.84
N LEU A 569 57.04 0.12 -32.18
CA LEU A 569 56.02 -0.16 -31.17
C LEU A 569 56.28 -1.45 -30.39
N ALA A 570 56.66 -2.53 -31.07
CA ALA A 570 57.04 -3.78 -30.41
C ALA A 570 58.28 -3.62 -29.51
N LYS A 571 59.31 -2.93 -30.02
CA LYS A 571 60.52 -2.63 -29.28
C LYS A 571 60.22 -1.79 -28.05
N ASP A 572 59.42 -0.74 -28.16
CA ASP A 572 59.04 0.12 -27.02
C ASP A 572 58.28 -0.67 -25.95
N THR A 573 57.43 -1.62 -26.34
CA THR A 573 56.73 -2.49 -25.39
C THR A 573 57.71 -3.35 -24.59
N PHE A 574 58.63 -4.06 -25.25
CA PHE A 574 59.61 -4.89 -24.57
C PHE A 574 60.62 -4.05 -23.77
N ASP A 575 60.98 -2.86 -24.25
CA ASP A 575 61.86 -1.94 -23.55
C ASP A 575 61.19 -1.44 -22.23
N ALA A 576 59.92 -1.10 -22.28
CA ALA A 576 59.17 -0.71 -21.08
C ALA A 576 59.08 -1.86 -20.05
N ILE A 577 58.83 -3.09 -20.49
CA ILE A 577 58.84 -4.29 -19.64
C ILE A 577 60.22 -4.48 -19.01
N ASN A 578 61.27 -4.47 -19.79
CA ASN A 578 62.64 -4.70 -19.32
C ASN A 578 63.14 -3.61 -18.37
N ASN A 579 62.51 -2.46 -18.34
CA ASN A 579 62.85 -1.35 -17.43
C ASN A 579 61.84 -1.22 -16.26
N SER A 580 60.98 -2.19 -15.99
CA SER A 580 59.94 -2.17 -14.94
C SER A 580 59.06 -0.92 -15.05
N GLN A 581 58.69 -0.51 -16.24
CA GLN A 581 57.88 0.67 -16.51
C GLN A 581 56.58 0.38 -17.31
N ALA A 582 56.38 -0.87 -17.72
CA ALA A 582 55.13 -1.25 -18.33
C ALA A 582 54.00 -1.29 -17.31
N LEU A 583 52.85 -0.69 -17.64
CA LEU A 583 51.71 -0.68 -16.77
C LEU A 583 50.97 -2.02 -16.85
N VAL A 584 50.64 -2.58 -15.71
CA VAL A 584 49.87 -3.83 -15.63
C VAL A 584 48.41 -3.52 -15.91
N ALA A 585 47.76 -4.34 -16.75
CA ALA A 585 46.34 -4.26 -17.06
C ALA A 585 45.51 -5.18 -16.14
N PRO A 586 44.24 -4.80 -15.83
CA PRO A 586 43.34 -5.63 -15.08
C PRO A 586 42.97 -6.96 -15.77
#